data_420cb06dd4f828efbce55a255cb2b369
#
_entry.id   420cb06dd4f828efbce55a255cb2b369
#
_cell.length_a   1.000
_cell.length_b   1.000
_cell.length_c   1.000
_cell.angle_alpha   90.00
_cell.angle_beta   90.00
_cell.angle_gamma   90.00
#
_symmetry.space_group_name_H-M   'P 1'
#
loop_
_entity.id
_entity.type
_entity.pdbx_description
1 polymer ?
#
loop_
_entity_poly.entity_id
_entity_poly.type
_entity_poly.pdbx_seq_one_letter_code
_entity_poly.pdbx_strand_id
1 'polypeptide(L)'
;MIAILQNIRSLYNVGSIFRTADAAGIKKLYLCGITPTPLDRFGNKRKELAKVALGAEDYIQWEKIGNSPSSVATIALIKKLKKDGYKIIALEQDERSISYSKLNISIPARLAKSMAERTGRQKNSKFAIIVGDEVRGISKSTLKYCDSIIEIPMRGKKESLNVSVAFGIAAYSLLDKRP
;
A
#
# COMPACT_ATOMS: atom_id res chain seq x y z
N MET A 1 -6.38 6.79 3.19
CA MET A 1 -5.23 6.03 2.64
C MET A 1 -5.74 5.00 1.66
N ILE A 2 -4.95 4.65 0.66
CA ILE A 2 -5.15 3.52 -0.27
C ILE A 2 -3.89 2.65 -0.24
N ALA A 3 -3.97 1.43 -0.78
CA ALA A 3 -2.79 0.56 -0.87
C ALA A 3 -2.62 -0.03 -2.27
N ILE A 4 -1.37 -0.33 -2.62
CA ILE A 4 -0.94 -0.91 -3.89
C ILE A 4 -0.21 -2.21 -3.57
N LEU A 5 -0.71 -3.32 -4.08
CA LEU A 5 -0.12 -4.64 -3.91
C LEU A 5 0.52 -5.04 -5.24
N GLN A 6 1.86 -4.98 -5.30
CA GLN A 6 2.60 -5.25 -6.52
C GLN A 6 3.14 -6.68 -6.53
N ASN A 7 2.59 -7.52 -7.40
CA ASN A 7 3.06 -8.90 -7.62
C ASN A 7 3.01 -9.81 -6.39
N ILE A 8 2.12 -9.55 -5.43
CA ILE A 8 1.88 -10.49 -4.33
C ILE A 8 1.35 -11.80 -4.92
N ARG A 9 1.95 -12.93 -4.55
CA ARG A 9 1.59 -14.23 -5.12
C ARG A 9 0.58 -14.98 -4.29
N SER A 10 0.71 -14.92 -2.99
CA SER A 10 -0.07 -15.71 -2.05
C SER A 10 -1.49 -15.17 -1.89
N LEU A 11 -2.49 -16.00 -2.20
CA LEU A 11 -3.90 -15.73 -1.92
C LEU A 11 -4.14 -15.44 -0.43
N TYR A 12 -3.44 -16.15 0.45
CA TYR A 12 -3.53 -15.94 1.89
C TYR A 12 -3.01 -14.57 2.32
N ASN A 13 -1.87 -14.12 1.74
CA ASN A 13 -1.34 -12.79 2.03
C ASN A 13 -2.29 -11.70 1.53
N VAL A 14 -2.82 -11.84 0.31
CA VAL A 14 -3.79 -10.88 -0.23
C VAL A 14 -5.04 -10.82 0.64
N GLY A 15 -5.61 -11.97 1.02
CA GLY A 15 -6.78 -12.04 1.91
C GLY A 15 -6.52 -11.41 3.28
N SER A 16 -5.35 -11.68 3.88
CA SER A 16 -4.94 -11.04 5.14
C SER A 16 -4.79 -9.53 5.01
N ILE A 17 -4.29 -9.05 3.86
CA ILE A 17 -4.19 -7.61 3.58
C ILE A 17 -5.57 -6.99 3.42
N PHE A 18 -6.53 -7.65 2.75
CA PHE A 18 -7.93 -7.19 2.70
C PHE A 18 -8.52 -7.00 4.09
N ARG A 19 -8.38 -8.00 4.96
CA ARG A 19 -8.85 -7.95 6.34
C ARG A 19 -8.21 -6.81 7.13
N THR A 20 -6.90 -6.64 7.01
CA THR A 20 -6.18 -5.56 7.68
C THR A 20 -6.57 -4.19 7.11
N ALA A 21 -6.79 -4.10 5.80
CA ALA A 21 -7.21 -2.88 5.13
C ALA A 21 -8.59 -2.41 5.61
N ASP A 22 -9.53 -3.35 5.78
CA ASP A 22 -10.84 -3.07 6.34
C ASP A 22 -10.73 -2.56 7.78
N ALA A 23 -10.06 -3.32 8.64
CA ALA A 23 -9.86 -2.95 10.05
C ALA A 23 -9.16 -1.59 10.22
N ALA A 24 -8.24 -1.25 9.31
CA ALA A 24 -7.50 0.02 9.32
C ALA A 24 -8.23 1.18 8.62
N GLY A 25 -9.40 0.95 8.02
CA GLY A 25 -10.15 1.97 7.29
C GLY A 25 -9.47 2.43 5.99
N ILE A 26 -8.72 1.55 5.32
CA ILE A 26 -8.15 1.78 4.00
C ILE A 26 -9.27 1.68 2.96
N LYS A 27 -9.39 2.69 2.12
CA LYS A 27 -10.57 2.83 1.24
C LYS A 27 -10.51 1.97 -0.02
N LYS A 28 -9.31 1.66 -0.51
CA LYS A 28 -9.15 0.96 -1.79
C LYS A 28 -7.81 0.24 -1.87
N LEU A 29 -7.83 -0.95 -2.47
CA LEU A 29 -6.65 -1.73 -2.84
C LEU A 29 -6.48 -1.77 -4.36
N TYR A 30 -5.27 -1.52 -4.85
CA TYR A 30 -4.88 -1.75 -6.23
C TYR A 30 -4.08 -3.04 -6.31
N LEU A 31 -4.60 -4.01 -7.06
CA LEU A 31 -4.00 -5.34 -7.22
C LEU A 31 -3.19 -5.36 -8.52
N CYS A 32 -1.91 -5.03 -8.40
CA CYS A 32 -1.04 -4.80 -9.56
C CYS A 32 -0.30 -6.07 -10.01
N GLY A 33 -0.10 -6.17 -11.31
CA GLY A 33 0.66 -7.27 -11.91
C GLY A 33 0.01 -8.63 -11.71
N ILE A 34 0.75 -9.59 -11.16
CA ILE A 34 0.25 -10.96 -10.93
C ILE A 34 -0.54 -11.11 -9.60
N THR A 35 -0.68 -10.04 -8.82
CA THR A 35 -1.48 -10.09 -7.56
C THR A 35 -2.88 -10.62 -7.87
N PRO A 36 -3.31 -11.73 -7.21
CA PRO A 36 -4.62 -12.31 -7.46
C PRO A 36 -5.75 -11.41 -6.98
N THR A 37 -6.87 -11.50 -7.68
CA THR A 37 -8.13 -10.85 -7.31
C THR A 37 -8.96 -11.76 -6.38
N PRO A 38 -9.92 -11.21 -5.61
CA PRO A 38 -10.87 -12.01 -4.81
C PRO A 38 -11.70 -12.98 -5.65
N LEU A 39 -11.94 -12.64 -6.91
CA LEU A 39 -12.67 -13.48 -7.86
C LEU A 39 -11.69 -14.15 -8.83
N ASP A 40 -12.00 -15.38 -9.24
CA ASP A 40 -11.30 -16.07 -10.32
C ASP A 40 -11.75 -15.54 -11.71
N ARG A 41 -11.20 -16.13 -12.78
CA ARG A 41 -11.57 -15.76 -14.16
C ARG A 41 -13.02 -16.07 -14.55
N PHE A 42 -13.71 -16.87 -13.76
CA PHE A 42 -15.11 -17.24 -13.97
C PHE A 42 -16.06 -16.45 -13.05
N GLY A 43 -15.55 -15.52 -12.25
CA GLY A 43 -16.33 -14.73 -11.31
C GLY A 43 -16.61 -15.43 -9.96
N ASN A 44 -16.02 -16.61 -9.69
CA ASN A 44 -16.21 -17.31 -8.44
C ASN A 44 -15.25 -16.77 -7.37
N LYS A 45 -15.70 -16.72 -6.12
CA LYS A 45 -14.84 -16.35 -4.99
C LYS A 45 -13.71 -17.37 -4.81
N ARG A 46 -12.48 -16.86 -4.64
CA ARG A 46 -11.30 -17.68 -4.32
C ARG A 46 -11.34 -18.07 -2.85
N LYS A 47 -11.60 -19.35 -2.59
CA LYS A 47 -11.82 -19.91 -1.23
C LYS A 47 -10.65 -19.60 -0.28
N GLU A 48 -9.41 -19.72 -0.75
CA GLU A 48 -8.20 -19.48 0.05
C GLU A 48 -8.08 -18.00 0.48
N LEU A 49 -8.44 -17.08 -0.41
CA LEU A 49 -8.45 -15.65 -0.09
C LEU A 49 -9.58 -15.34 0.88
N ALA A 50 -10.80 -15.77 0.57
CA ALA A 50 -12.00 -15.52 1.36
C ALA A 50 -11.87 -16.09 2.78
N LYS A 51 -11.22 -17.29 2.93
CA LYS A 51 -10.99 -17.93 4.24
C LYS A 51 -10.26 -17.03 5.23
N VAL A 52 -9.34 -16.16 4.78
CA VAL A 52 -8.55 -15.29 5.66
C VAL A 52 -9.02 -13.85 5.63
N ALA A 53 -9.65 -13.42 4.54
CA ALA A 53 -10.23 -12.08 4.42
C ALA A 53 -11.50 -11.91 5.28
N LEU A 54 -12.20 -13.00 5.58
CA LEU A 54 -13.41 -13.06 6.43
C LEU A 54 -14.48 -12.04 6.00
N GLY A 55 -14.70 -11.90 4.68
CA GLY A 55 -15.70 -11.01 4.10
C GLY A 55 -15.18 -9.61 3.78
N ALA A 56 -13.97 -9.24 4.23
CA ALA A 56 -13.42 -7.92 3.93
C ALA A 56 -13.25 -7.66 2.41
N GLU A 57 -13.10 -8.72 1.62
CA GLU A 57 -13.04 -8.65 0.15
C GLU A 57 -14.34 -8.15 -0.49
N ASP A 58 -15.46 -8.19 0.21
CA ASP A 58 -16.76 -7.70 -0.25
C ASP A 58 -16.97 -6.21 0.09
N TYR A 59 -16.27 -5.68 1.10
CA TYR A 59 -16.44 -4.31 1.59
C TYR A 59 -15.37 -3.35 1.08
N ILE A 60 -14.14 -3.83 0.92
CA ILE A 60 -13.04 -3.01 0.43
C ILE A 60 -13.12 -2.88 -1.09
N GLN A 61 -13.14 -1.66 -1.58
CA GLN A 61 -13.00 -1.41 -3.00
C GLN A 61 -11.65 -1.91 -3.50
N TRP A 62 -11.63 -2.61 -4.62
CA TRP A 62 -10.40 -3.04 -5.25
C TRP A 62 -10.45 -2.87 -6.77
N GLU A 63 -9.26 -2.79 -7.37
CA GLU A 63 -9.11 -2.64 -8.81
C GLU A 63 -7.88 -3.42 -9.28
N LYS A 64 -8.04 -4.21 -10.33
CA LYS A 64 -6.96 -4.95 -10.97
C LYS A 64 -6.21 -4.06 -11.95
N ILE A 65 -4.89 -3.97 -11.82
CA ILE A 65 -4.01 -3.13 -12.64
C ILE A 65 -2.96 -4.00 -13.34
N GLY A 66 -3.22 -4.32 -14.60
CA GLY A 66 -2.36 -5.22 -15.38
C GLY A 66 -2.42 -6.67 -14.91
N ASN A 67 -1.85 -7.56 -15.73
CA ASN A 67 -1.84 -9.01 -15.49
C ASN A 67 -0.45 -9.65 -15.67
N SER A 68 0.56 -8.82 -15.86
CA SER A 68 1.96 -9.24 -16.04
C SER A 68 2.80 -8.80 -14.84
N PRO A 69 3.86 -9.53 -14.46
CA PRO A 69 4.78 -9.12 -13.39
C PRO A 69 5.57 -7.84 -13.71
N SER A 70 5.44 -7.32 -14.92
CA SER A 70 6.05 -6.04 -15.34
C SER A 70 5.58 -4.88 -14.45
N SER A 71 6.50 -3.99 -14.11
CA SER A 71 6.20 -2.79 -13.33
C SER A 71 5.51 -1.66 -14.12
N VAL A 72 5.37 -1.78 -15.44
CA VAL A 72 4.87 -0.72 -16.31
C VAL A 72 3.48 -0.23 -15.88
N ALA A 73 2.54 -1.16 -15.65
CA ALA A 73 1.17 -0.81 -15.25
C ALA A 73 1.15 -0.17 -13.84
N THR A 74 1.96 -0.68 -12.90
CA THR A 74 2.10 -0.11 -11.56
C THR A 74 2.68 1.30 -11.60
N ILE A 75 3.70 1.54 -12.43
CA ILE A 75 4.30 2.87 -12.60
C ILE A 75 3.29 3.86 -13.21
N ALA A 76 2.51 3.42 -14.18
CA ALA A 76 1.45 4.25 -14.75
C ALA A 76 0.39 4.65 -13.71
N LEU A 77 -0.03 3.70 -12.86
CA LEU A 77 -0.92 3.96 -11.73
C LEU A 77 -0.29 4.96 -10.75
N ILE A 78 0.97 4.77 -10.35
CA ILE A 78 1.68 5.67 -9.43
C ILE A 78 1.68 7.10 -10.00
N LYS A 79 2.02 7.28 -11.28
CA LYS A 79 2.03 8.60 -11.93
C LYS A 79 0.64 9.25 -11.89
N LYS A 80 -0.43 8.48 -12.13
CA LYS A 80 -1.82 8.96 -12.02
C LYS A 80 -2.13 9.40 -10.59
N LEU A 81 -1.85 8.55 -9.60
CA LEU A 81 -2.11 8.85 -8.20
C LEU A 81 -1.35 10.09 -7.71
N LYS A 82 -0.11 10.30 -8.18
CA LYS A 82 0.66 11.52 -7.86
C LYS A 82 0.00 12.77 -8.46
N LYS A 83 -0.55 12.71 -9.67
CA LYS A 83 -1.36 13.81 -10.25
C LYS A 83 -2.61 14.08 -9.43
N ASP A 84 -3.22 13.04 -8.83
CA ASP A 84 -4.38 13.14 -7.96
C ASP A 84 -4.03 13.58 -6.53
N GLY A 85 -2.76 13.92 -6.29
CA GLY A 85 -2.24 14.47 -5.03
C GLY A 85 -1.90 13.42 -3.98
N TYR A 86 -1.73 12.15 -4.35
CA TYR A 86 -1.24 11.12 -3.44
C TYR A 86 0.28 11.17 -3.30
N LYS A 87 0.78 11.03 -2.07
CA LYS A 87 2.16 10.67 -1.80
C LYS A 87 2.29 9.15 -1.75
N ILE A 88 3.29 8.61 -2.43
CA ILE A 88 3.53 7.17 -2.55
C ILE A 88 4.63 6.78 -1.58
N ILE A 89 4.30 5.88 -0.65
CA ILE A 89 5.21 5.38 0.39
C ILE A 89 5.45 3.89 0.10
N ALA A 90 6.68 3.54 -0.23
CA ALA A 90 7.09 2.14 -0.40
C ALA A 90 7.47 1.53 0.95
N LEU A 91 6.96 0.33 1.25
CA LEU A 91 7.42 -0.49 2.36
C LEU A 91 8.39 -1.53 1.80
N GLU A 92 9.69 -1.26 1.94
CA GLU A 92 10.76 -2.06 1.36
C GLU A 92 12.08 -1.81 2.09
N GLN A 93 12.94 -2.80 2.10
CA GLN A 93 14.33 -2.66 2.54
C GLN A 93 15.17 -2.17 1.35
N ASP A 94 15.67 -0.95 1.43
CA ASP A 94 16.49 -0.30 0.40
C ASP A 94 17.51 0.61 1.09
N GLU A 95 18.65 0.85 0.47
CA GLU A 95 19.69 1.74 1.03
C GLU A 95 19.17 3.15 1.36
N ARG A 96 18.09 3.58 0.72
CA ARG A 96 17.44 4.87 0.92
C ARG A 96 16.30 4.81 1.93
N SER A 97 16.04 3.63 2.51
CA SER A 97 14.92 3.45 3.44
C SER A 97 15.16 4.16 4.76
N ILE A 98 14.08 4.61 5.36
CA ILE A 98 14.07 5.11 6.73
C ILE A 98 13.15 4.24 7.57
N SER A 99 13.42 4.12 8.87
CA SER A 99 12.52 3.41 9.77
C SER A 99 11.10 3.98 9.66
N TYR A 100 10.09 3.11 9.55
CA TYR A 100 8.67 3.46 9.48
C TYR A 100 8.24 4.40 10.61
N SER A 101 8.87 4.29 11.78
CA SER A 101 8.58 5.12 12.94
C SER A 101 9.07 6.57 12.77
N LYS A 102 10.10 6.78 11.95
CA LYS A 102 10.71 8.10 11.70
C LYS A 102 10.06 8.87 10.55
N LEU A 103 9.19 8.23 9.76
CA LEU A 103 8.52 8.92 8.66
C LEU A 103 7.63 10.04 9.19
N ASN A 104 7.93 11.27 8.81
CA ASN A 104 7.07 12.42 9.10
C ASN A 104 6.13 12.68 7.92
N ILE A 105 4.82 12.47 8.14
CA ILE A 105 3.79 12.65 7.12
C ILE A 105 3.10 14.01 7.25
N SER A 106 3.45 14.81 8.25
CA SER A 106 2.82 16.11 8.48
C SER A 106 3.07 17.06 7.30
N ILE A 107 2.01 17.71 6.83
CA ILE A 107 2.15 18.91 6.00
C ILE A 107 2.72 19.98 6.92
N PRO A 108 3.80 20.70 6.53
CA PRO A 108 4.28 21.81 7.33
C PRO A 108 3.13 22.74 7.71
N ALA A 109 2.97 23.05 8.99
CA ALA A 109 1.83 23.82 9.52
C ALA A 109 1.59 25.12 8.74
N ARG A 110 2.67 25.78 8.27
CA ARG A 110 2.64 26.97 7.41
C ARG A 110 1.93 26.71 6.08
N LEU A 111 2.15 25.53 5.48
CA LEU A 111 1.53 25.16 4.20
C LEU A 111 0.06 24.72 4.40
N ALA A 112 -0.22 24.01 5.48
CA ALA A 112 -1.57 23.61 5.86
C ALA A 112 -2.46 24.83 6.12
N LYS A 113 -1.95 25.84 6.85
CA LYS A 113 -2.65 27.11 7.13
C LYS A 113 -2.95 27.90 5.87
N SER A 114 -1.93 28.11 5.00
CA SER A 114 -2.11 28.87 3.76
C SER A 114 -3.06 28.19 2.77
N MET A 115 -3.14 26.84 2.79
CA MET A 115 -4.06 26.08 1.96
C MET A 115 -5.48 26.06 2.53
N ALA A 116 -5.64 26.02 3.85
CA ALA A 116 -6.94 26.14 4.52
C ALA A 116 -7.57 27.53 4.28
N GLU A 117 -6.78 28.57 4.36
CA GLU A 117 -7.21 29.95 4.11
C GLU A 117 -7.65 30.17 2.64
N ARG A 118 -6.97 29.50 1.68
CA ARG A 118 -7.31 29.63 0.25
C ARG A 118 -8.50 28.78 -0.20
N THR A 119 -8.78 27.68 0.44
CA THR A 119 -9.77 26.68 -0.04
C THR A 119 -10.88 26.36 0.93
N GLY A 120 -10.83 26.88 2.18
CA GLY A 120 -11.78 26.56 3.24
C GLY A 120 -11.83 25.07 3.63
N ARG A 121 -10.90 24.25 3.13
CA ARG A 121 -10.84 22.79 3.39
C ARG A 121 -9.50 22.44 4.00
N GLN A 122 -9.53 21.78 5.16
CA GLN A 122 -8.38 21.03 5.66
C GLN A 122 -8.06 19.92 4.65
N LYS A 123 -6.97 20.08 3.89
CA LYS A 123 -6.58 19.07 2.90
C LYS A 123 -5.88 17.92 3.61
N ASN A 124 -6.67 16.91 4.03
CA ASN A 124 -6.13 15.65 4.52
C ASN A 124 -5.15 15.10 3.49
N SER A 125 -3.90 14.91 3.89
CA SER A 125 -2.86 14.36 3.03
C SER A 125 -3.28 12.99 2.51
N LYS A 126 -3.28 12.82 1.17
CA LYS A 126 -3.60 11.57 0.54
C LYS A 126 -2.34 10.72 0.46
N PHE A 127 -2.39 9.50 0.99
CA PHE A 127 -1.27 8.55 0.94
C PHE A 127 -1.67 7.26 0.27
N ALA A 128 -0.71 6.67 -0.45
CA ALA A 128 -0.75 5.31 -0.95
C ALA A 128 0.47 4.56 -0.41
N ILE A 129 0.24 3.46 0.31
CA ILE A 129 1.30 2.52 0.67
C ILE A 129 1.44 1.48 -0.43
N ILE A 130 2.67 1.17 -0.85
CA ILE A 130 2.94 0.07 -1.78
C ILE A 130 3.75 -1.01 -1.09
N VAL A 131 3.36 -2.26 -1.31
CA VAL A 131 4.07 -3.49 -0.90
C VAL A 131 4.34 -4.36 -2.11
N GLY A 132 5.42 -5.12 -2.07
CA GLY A 132 5.92 -5.92 -3.19
C GLY A 132 5.82 -7.42 -3.02
N ASP A 133 6.30 -8.15 -4.04
CA ASP A 133 6.45 -9.60 -4.10
C ASP A 133 7.18 -10.14 -2.86
N GLU A 134 6.75 -11.30 -2.35
CA GLU A 134 7.26 -11.89 -1.10
C GLU A 134 8.75 -12.26 -1.15
N VAL A 135 9.31 -12.45 -2.34
CA VAL A 135 10.71 -12.86 -2.53
C VAL A 135 11.55 -11.73 -3.13
N ARG A 136 10.99 -11.01 -4.12
CA ARG A 136 11.71 -10.00 -4.90
C ARG A 136 11.46 -8.57 -4.43
N GLY A 137 10.49 -8.38 -3.53
CA GLY A 137 10.09 -7.07 -3.05
C GLY A 137 9.51 -6.17 -4.16
N ILE A 138 9.65 -4.89 -3.97
CA ILE A 138 9.25 -3.86 -4.93
C ILE A 138 10.40 -3.65 -5.92
N SER A 139 10.09 -3.70 -7.24
CA SER A 139 11.13 -3.51 -8.26
C SER A 139 11.82 -2.14 -8.13
N LYS A 140 13.14 -2.10 -8.38
CA LYS A 140 13.93 -0.85 -8.38
C LYS A 140 13.35 0.21 -9.32
N SER A 141 12.74 -0.22 -10.44
CA SER A 141 12.05 0.70 -11.37
C SER A 141 10.83 1.36 -10.73
N THR A 142 10.07 0.65 -9.92
CA THR A 142 8.92 1.19 -9.17
C THR A 142 9.36 2.12 -8.04
N LEU A 143 10.37 1.72 -7.26
CA LEU A 143 10.90 2.51 -6.14
C LEU A 143 11.35 3.92 -6.55
N LYS A 144 11.83 4.11 -7.79
CA LYS A 144 12.20 5.43 -8.33
C LYS A 144 11.04 6.42 -8.39
N TYR A 145 9.79 5.94 -8.40
CA TYR A 145 8.59 6.79 -8.45
C TYR A 145 7.93 7.00 -7.09
N CYS A 146 8.43 6.33 -6.03
CA CYS A 146 7.95 6.52 -4.67
C CYS A 146 8.53 7.81 -4.07
N ASP A 147 7.73 8.48 -3.22
CA ASP A 147 8.14 9.71 -2.56
C ASP A 147 8.95 9.44 -1.29
N SER A 148 8.72 8.28 -0.68
CA SER A 148 9.46 7.80 0.50
C SER A 148 9.55 6.29 0.45
N ILE A 149 10.63 5.76 0.99
CA ILE A 149 10.82 4.33 1.23
C ILE A 149 10.97 4.14 2.72
N ILE A 150 10.15 3.29 3.30
CA ILE A 150 10.20 2.97 4.73
C ILE A 150 10.48 1.49 4.92
N GLU A 151 11.15 1.17 6.00
CA GLU A 151 11.39 -0.21 6.42
C GLU A 151 10.95 -0.45 7.85
N ILE A 152 10.72 -1.71 8.19
CA ILE A 152 10.56 -2.18 9.56
C ILE A 152 11.91 -2.77 9.97
N PRO A 153 12.65 -2.14 10.90
CA PRO A 153 13.97 -2.63 11.32
C PRO A 153 13.86 -4.04 11.92
N MET A 154 14.63 -4.98 11.38
CA MET A 154 14.74 -6.33 11.93
C MET A 154 15.75 -6.35 13.09
N ARG A 155 15.33 -6.86 14.25
CA ARG A 155 16.17 -6.90 15.47
C ARG A 155 16.61 -8.31 15.84
N GLY A 156 16.17 -9.31 15.11
CA GLY A 156 16.46 -10.72 15.32
C GLY A 156 17.30 -11.31 14.19
N LYS A 157 17.28 -12.64 14.08
CA LYS A 157 18.00 -13.39 13.03
C LYS A 157 17.30 -13.39 11.67
N LYS A 158 16.02 -13.09 11.62
CA LYS A 158 15.27 -13.05 10.35
C LYS A 158 15.49 -11.73 9.66
N GLU A 159 15.64 -11.80 8.34
CA GLU A 159 15.92 -10.64 7.49
C GLU A 159 14.65 -9.91 7.05
N SER A 160 13.48 -10.55 7.12
CA SER A 160 12.21 -9.96 6.69
C SER A 160 11.01 -10.50 7.48
N LEU A 161 9.89 -9.79 7.39
CA LEU A 161 8.57 -10.21 7.85
C LEU A 161 7.74 -10.72 6.68
N ASN A 162 6.71 -11.52 7.00
CA ASN A 162 5.63 -11.79 6.05
C ASN A 162 5.02 -10.46 5.59
N VAL A 163 4.73 -10.33 4.29
CA VAL A 163 4.27 -9.09 3.68
C VAL A 163 2.96 -8.57 4.27
N SER A 164 2.03 -9.45 4.64
CA SER A 164 0.76 -9.04 5.26
C SER A 164 0.95 -8.52 6.69
N VAL A 165 1.90 -9.07 7.44
CA VAL A 165 2.30 -8.59 8.77
C VAL A 165 2.97 -7.22 8.65
N ALA A 166 3.96 -7.11 7.76
CA ALA A 166 4.65 -5.85 7.50
C ALA A 166 3.67 -4.74 7.06
N PHE A 167 2.74 -5.08 6.17
CA PHE A 167 1.68 -4.18 5.74
C PHE A 167 0.85 -3.67 6.92
N GLY A 168 0.42 -4.56 7.83
CA GLY A 168 -0.36 -4.19 9.00
C GLY A 168 0.37 -3.19 9.90
N ILE A 169 1.62 -3.48 10.25
CA ILE A 169 2.45 -2.60 11.08
C ILE A 169 2.58 -1.21 10.44
N ALA A 170 2.95 -1.16 9.15
CA ALA A 170 3.14 0.10 8.45
C ALA A 170 1.83 0.87 8.26
N ALA A 171 0.73 0.18 7.92
CA ALA A 171 -0.57 0.80 7.70
C ALA A 171 -1.08 1.52 8.96
N TYR A 172 -1.07 0.85 10.11
CA TYR A 172 -1.47 1.46 11.38
C TYR A 172 -0.56 2.61 11.78
N SER A 173 0.77 2.44 11.68
CA SER A 173 1.71 3.53 11.97
C SER A 173 1.49 4.78 11.09
N LEU A 174 1.15 4.58 9.80
CA LEU A 174 0.86 5.69 8.90
C LEU A 174 -0.48 6.36 9.20
N LEU A 175 -1.45 5.61 9.71
CA LEU A 175 -2.77 6.12 10.08
C LEU A 175 -2.73 6.95 11.35
N ASP A 176 -1.98 6.49 12.37
CA ASP A 176 -1.83 7.17 13.66
C ASP A 176 -1.08 8.51 13.53
N LYS A 177 -0.28 8.67 12.48
CA LYS A 177 0.45 9.93 12.20
C LYS A 177 -0.36 10.96 11.40
N ARG A 178 -1.63 10.69 11.11
CA ARG A 178 -2.50 11.68 10.48
C ARG A 178 -2.93 12.72 11.52
N PRO A 179 -2.84 14.00 11.19
CA PRO A 179 -3.38 15.05 12.03
C PRO A 179 -4.91 14.99 12.12
#